data_4d6bca365dcd35bce6bb6820b5965f75
#
_entry.id   4d6bca365dcd35bce6bb6820b5965f75
#
_cell.length_a   1.000
_cell.length_b   1.000
_cell.length_c   1.000
_cell.angle_alpha   90.00
_cell.angle_beta   90.00
_cell.angle_gamma   90.00
#
_symmetry.space_group_name_H-M   'P 1'
#
loop_
_entity.id
_entity.type
_entity.pdbx_description
1 polymer ?
#
loop_
_entity_poly.entity_id
_entity_poly.type
_entity_poly.pdbx_seq_one_letter_code
_entity_poly.pdbx_strand_id
1 'polypeptide(L)'
;MGVTFSILLAAELVGSVLTVADDFPKFNPEPGCRAASAINQSIDLAVSQDYKACMADEDSAKEELEKSWSKYSATDKRRCVGQTDVGGVPSYVEVLECLLVTVNVGNPPSAPSQ
;
A
#
# COMPACT_ATOMS: atom_id res chain seq x y z
N MET A 1 24.54 59.51 -2.15
CA MET A 1 24.00 58.66 -3.19
C MET A 1 23.89 57.26 -2.63
N GLY A 2 22.73 56.94 -2.12
CA GLY A 2 22.43 55.61 -1.56
C GLY A 2 22.06 54.66 -2.68
N VAL A 3 22.86 53.65 -2.91
CA VAL A 3 22.48 52.51 -3.74
C VAL A 3 21.74 51.58 -2.83
N THR A 4 20.43 51.60 -2.89
CA THR A 4 19.61 50.62 -2.22
C THR A 4 19.72 49.33 -2.99
N PHE A 5 20.49 48.40 -2.46
CA PHE A 5 20.50 47.05 -2.94
C PHE A 5 19.23 46.38 -2.42
N SER A 6 18.25 46.31 -3.27
CA SER A 6 17.11 45.42 -2.98
C SER A 6 17.57 43.99 -3.13
N ILE A 7 17.81 43.36 -2.01
CA ILE A 7 17.98 41.92 -1.98
C ILE A 7 16.59 41.35 -2.17
N LEU A 8 16.33 40.91 -3.39
CA LEU A 8 15.20 40.03 -3.66
C LEU A 8 15.52 38.71 -2.98
N LEU A 9 14.97 38.52 -1.78
CA LEU A 9 14.83 37.20 -1.22
C LEU A 9 13.92 36.42 -2.16
N ALA A 10 14.53 35.65 -3.02
CA ALA A 10 13.82 34.56 -3.65
C ALA A 10 13.47 33.57 -2.53
N ALA A 11 12.24 33.66 -2.07
CA ALA A 11 11.70 32.60 -1.25
C ALA A 11 11.66 31.37 -2.14
N GLU A 12 12.68 30.54 -2.03
CA GLU A 12 12.60 29.21 -2.56
C GLU A 12 11.50 28.52 -1.78
N LEU A 13 10.34 28.48 -2.37
CA LEU A 13 9.31 27.56 -2.02
C LEU A 13 9.88 26.18 -2.30
N VAL A 14 10.63 25.64 -1.34
CA VAL A 14 10.82 24.21 -1.26
C VAL A 14 9.44 23.65 -0.99
N GLY A 15 8.69 23.45 -2.06
CA GLY A 15 7.46 22.73 -1.98
C GLY A 15 7.79 21.38 -1.42
N SER A 16 7.43 21.16 -0.15
CA SER A 16 7.34 19.84 0.38
C SER A 16 6.36 19.11 -0.50
N VAL A 17 6.86 18.38 -1.45
CA VAL A 17 6.06 17.44 -2.19
C VAL A 17 5.75 16.34 -1.19
N LEU A 18 4.79 16.59 -0.33
CA LEU A 18 4.12 15.55 0.42
C LEU A 18 3.41 14.72 -0.63
N THR A 19 4.14 13.77 -1.16
CA THR A 19 3.54 12.77 -2.00
C THR A 19 2.59 11.98 -1.12
N VAL A 20 1.32 12.01 -1.47
CA VAL A 20 0.26 11.20 -0.85
C VAL A 20 0.69 9.73 -0.75
N ALA A 21 1.68 9.33 -1.55
CA ALA A 21 2.28 8.00 -1.56
C ALA A 21 3.12 7.67 -0.32
N ASP A 22 3.60 8.67 0.44
CA ASP A 22 4.34 8.41 1.67
C ASP A 22 3.41 8.22 2.88
N ASP A 23 2.17 8.64 2.75
CA ASP A 23 1.18 8.42 3.80
C ASP A 23 0.70 6.97 3.78
N PHE A 24 0.57 6.41 4.97
CA PHE A 24 0.01 5.08 5.12
C PHE A 24 -1.44 5.07 4.65
N PRO A 25 -1.84 4.17 3.73
CA PRO A 25 -3.19 4.17 3.18
C PRO A 25 -4.21 3.73 4.23
N LYS A 26 -5.39 4.33 4.14
CA LYS A 26 -6.53 3.95 4.98
C LYS A 26 -7.57 3.29 4.11
N PHE A 27 -7.72 1.99 4.25
CA PHE A 27 -8.71 1.20 3.54
C PHE A 27 -9.80 0.72 4.49
N ASN A 28 -10.98 0.52 3.92
CA ASN A 28 -12.03 -0.24 4.57
C ASN A 28 -12.15 -1.60 3.89
N PRO A 29 -11.63 -2.68 4.48
CA PRO A 29 -11.66 -4.00 3.85
C PRO A 29 -13.02 -4.72 3.99
N GLU A 30 -13.95 -4.18 4.75
CA GLU A 30 -15.23 -4.83 5.01
C GLU A 30 -16.00 -5.21 3.75
N PRO A 31 -16.17 -4.32 2.74
CA PRO A 31 -16.92 -4.71 1.55
C PRO A 31 -16.31 -5.88 0.80
N GLY A 32 -14.99 -5.93 0.71
CA GLY A 32 -14.27 -7.03 0.07
C GLY A 32 -14.42 -8.34 0.82
N CYS A 33 -14.31 -8.31 2.13
CA CYS A 33 -14.47 -9.50 2.96
C CYS A 33 -15.90 -10.02 2.93
N ARG A 34 -16.90 -9.13 2.88
CA ARG A 34 -18.31 -9.54 2.71
C ARG A 34 -18.56 -10.18 1.35
N ALA A 35 -18.02 -9.58 0.29
CA ALA A 35 -18.16 -10.11 -1.07
C ALA A 35 -17.53 -11.50 -1.20
N ALA A 36 -16.31 -11.68 -0.67
CA ALA A 36 -15.62 -12.96 -0.67
C ALA A 36 -16.39 -14.02 0.12
N SER A 37 -16.94 -13.69 1.27
CA SER A 37 -17.77 -14.58 2.08
C SER A 37 -19.05 -15.00 1.35
N ALA A 38 -19.72 -14.06 0.67
CA ALA A 38 -20.93 -14.34 -0.09
C ALA A 38 -20.66 -15.29 -1.27
N ILE A 39 -19.55 -15.12 -1.97
CA ILE A 39 -19.14 -16.01 -3.07
C ILE A 39 -18.86 -17.41 -2.52
N ASN A 40 -18.13 -17.53 -1.44
CA ASN A 40 -17.82 -18.81 -0.83
C ASN A 40 -19.08 -19.57 -0.40
N GLN A 41 -20.08 -18.88 0.13
CA GLN A 41 -21.36 -19.48 0.49
C GLN A 41 -22.14 -19.97 -0.73
N SER A 42 -22.10 -19.21 -1.84
CA SER A 42 -22.86 -19.55 -3.04
C SER A 42 -22.31 -20.76 -3.79
N ILE A 43 -21.02 -21.05 -3.68
CA ILE A 43 -20.37 -22.18 -4.33
C ILE A 43 -20.02 -23.33 -3.39
N ASP A 44 -20.48 -23.24 -2.16
CA ASP A 44 -20.32 -24.30 -1.13
C ASP A 44 -18.88 -24.82 -1.02
N LEU A 45 -17.93 -23.90 -1.01
CA LEU A 45 -16.54 -24.28 -0.80
C LEU A 45 -16.33 -24.70 0.64
N ALA A 46 -15.78 -25.89 0.82
CA ALA A 46 -15.47 -26.46 2.14
C ALA A 46 -14.45 -25.60 2.92
N VAL A 47 -13.73 -24.73 2.22
CA VAL A 47 -12.82 -23.74 2.81
C VAL A 47 -13.44 -22.36 2.59
N SER A 48 -14.53 -22.08 3.26
CA SER A 48 -15.04 -20.73 3.30
C SER A 48 -14.15 -19.93 4.22
N GLN A 49 -13.37 -19.02 3.65
CA GLN A 49 -12.91 -17.90 4.44
C GLN A 49 -14.14 -17.14 4.85
N ASP A 50 -14.56 -17.29 6.09
CA ASP A 50 -15.64 -16.49 6.60
C ASP A 50 -15.20 -15.02 6.70
N TYR A 51 -16.16 -14.15 6.83
CA TYR A 51 -15.91 -12.71 6.95
C TYR A 51 -14.91 -12.40 8.05
N LYS A 52 -15.01 -13.09 9.17
CA LYS A 52 -14.15 -12.86 10.33
C LYS A 52 -12.70 -13.21 10.06
N ALA A 53 -12.45 -14.34 9.39
CA ALA A 53 -11.10 -14.73 8.99
C ALA A 53 -10.50 -13.75 7.99
N CYS A 54 -11.29 -13.31 7.02
CA CYS A 54 -10.87 -12.29 6.05
C CYS A 54 -10.48 -10.98 6.75
N MET A 55 -11.29 -10.51 7.69
CA MET A 55 -10.97 -9.28 8.45
C MET A 55 -9.71 -9.44 9.31
N ALA A 56 -9.51 -10.62 9.88
CA ALA A 56 -8.30 -10.91 10.66
C ALA A 56 -7.04 -10.87 9.78
N ASP A 57 -7.11 -11.40 8.57
CA ASP A 57 -6.01 -11.34 7.60
C ASP A 57 -5.71 -9.90 7.18
N GLU A 58 -6.73 -9.08 6.96
CA GLU A 58 -6.59 -7.67 6.65
C GLU A 58 -5.92 -6.90 7.80
N ASP A 59 -6.34 -7.15 9.03
CA ASP A 59 -5.75 -6.51 10.20
C ASP A 59 -4.27 -6.89 10.38
N SER A 60 -3.94 -8.15 10.17
CA SER A 60 -2.56 -8.65 10.23
C SER A 60 -1.68 -8.01 9.16
N ALA A 61 -2.18 -7.93 7.93
CA ALA A 61 -1.48 -7.30 6.82
C ALA A 61 -1.27 -5.80 7.08
N LYS A 62 -2.27 -5.13 7.62
CA LYS A 62 -2.17 -3.72 8.00
C LYS A 62 -1.07 -3.50 9.03
N GLU A 63 -1.04 -4.28 10.10
CA GLU A 63 0.01 -4.18 11.12
C GLU A 63 1.40 -4.39 10.53
N GLU A 64 1.57 -5.40 9.70
CA GLU A 64 2.85 -5.68 9.06
C GLU A 64 3.29 -4.55 8.14
N LEU A 65 2.37 -4.00 7.36
CA LEU A 65 2.62 -2.83 6.52
C LEU A 65 3.01 -1.61 7.35
N GLU A 66 2.33 -1.33 8.45
CA GLU A 66 2.66 -0.21 9.33
C GLU A 66 4.10 -0.30 9.85
N LYS A 67 4.54 -1.49 10.22
CA LYS A 67 5.90 -1.71 10.70
C LYS A 67 6.97 -1.55 9.62
N SER A 68 6.65 -1.86 8.39
CA SER A 68 7.61 -1.91 7.29
C SER A 68 7.45 -0.79 6.27
N TRP A 69 6.45 0.05 6.41
CA TRP A 69 6.07 1.04 5.40
C TRP A 69 7.22 1.94 4.95
N SER A 70 8.02 2.42 5.89
CA SER A 70 9.16 3.29 5.60
C SER A 70 10.28 2.61 4.82
N LYS A 71 10.30 1.28 4.78
CA LYS A 71 11.33 0.50 4.10
C LYS A 71 11.11 0.41 2.59
N TYR A 72 9.89 0.66 2.13
CA TYR A 72 9.55 0.58 0.72
C TYR A 72 9.73 1.92 0.04
N SER A 73 10.08 1.90 -1.24
CA SER A 73 10.22 3.12 -2.03
C SER A 73 8.85 3.77 -2.29
N ALA A 74 8.84 5.09 -2.46
CA ALA A 74 7.63 5.83 -2.79
C ALA A 74 6.99 5.32 -4.08
N THR A 75 7.80 4.97 -5.07
CA THR A 75 7.33 4.43 -6.35
C THR A 75 6.61 3.10 -6.18
N ASP A 76 7.18 2.19 -5.40
CA ASP A 76 6.58 0.88 -5.15
C ASP A 76 5.29 0.99 -4.36
N LYS A 77 5.27 1.85 -3.34
CA LYS A 77 4.07 2.15 -2.56
C LYS A 77 2.92 2.63 -3.46
N ARG A 78 3.20 3.62 -4.32
CA ARG A 78 2.18 4.16 -5.24
C ARG A 78 1.65 3.10 -6.19
N ARG A 79 2.55 2.29 -6.74
CA ARG A 79 2.15 1.23 -7.67
C ARG A 79 1.26 0.20 -6.98
N CYS A 80 1.66 -0.27 -5.82
CA CYS A 80 0.92 -1.31 -5.11
C CYS A 80 -0.43 -0.81 -4.57
N VAL A 81 -0.47 0.41 -4.05
CA VAL A 81 -1.73 1.06 -3.64
C VAL A 81 -2.64 1.27 -4.86
N GLY A 82 -2.08 1.74 -5.98
CA GLY A 82 -2.84 1.93 -7.21
C GLY A 82 -3.44 0.64 -7.76
N GLN A 83 -2.73 -0.47 -7.68
CA GLN A 83 -3.24 -1.77 -8.12
C GLN A 83 -4.46 -2.24 -7.33
N THR A 84 -4.44 -2.07 -6.01
CA THR A 84 -5.58 -2.47 -5.19
C THR A 84 -6.80 -1.58 -5.43
N ASP A 85 -6.59 -0.29 -5.72
CA ASP A 85 -7.67 0.63 -6.06
C ASP A 85 -8.37 0.28 -7.36
N VAL A 86 -7.63 -0.19 -8.37
CA VAL A 86 -8.19 -0.60 -9.67
C VAL A 86 -9.18 -1.74 -9.52
N GLY A 87 -8.96 -2.63 -8.56
CA GLY A 87 -9.89 -3.73 -8.29
C GLY A 87 -11.22 -3.30 -7.66
N GLY A 88 -11.35 -2.04 -7.26
CA GLY A 88 -12.57 -1.47 -6.67
C GLY A 88 -12.80 -1.84 -5.20
N VAL A 89 -11.98 -2.70 -4.63
CA VAL A 89 -12.05 -3.10 -3.23
C VAL A 89 -10.65 -3.10 -2.66
N PRO A 90 -10.21 -1.95 -2.09
CA PRO A 90 -8.88 -1.85 -1.52
C PRO A 90 -8.63 -2.86 -0.41
N SER A 91 -7.44 -3.47 -0.41
CA SER A 91 -7.06 -4.54 0.52
C SER A 91 -5.62 -4.35 0.99
N TYR A 92 -5.40 -4.42 2.28
CA TYR A 92 -4.05 -4.40 2.86
C TYR A 92 -3.27 -5.66 2.51
N VAL A 93 -3.94 -6.79 2.42
CA VAL A 93 -3.31 -8.06 2.01
C VAL A 93 -2.73 -7.92 0.59
N GLU A 94 -3.49 -7.35 -0.33
CA GLU A 94 -3.02 -7.14 -1.71
C GLU A 94 -1.83 -6.18 -1.78
N VAL A 95 -1.86 -5.10 -1.03
CA VAL A 95 -0.74 -4.14 -0.99
C VAL A 95 0.51 -4.80 -0.42
N LEU A 96 0.37 -5.55 0.67
CA LEU A 96 1.48 -6.27 1.28
C LEU A 96 2.09 -7.28 0.31
N GLU A 97 1.28 -8.09 -0.32
CA GLU A 97 1.73 -9.08 -1.31
C GLU A 97 2.44 -8.41 -2.49
N CYS A 98 1.88 -7.33 -3.00
CA CYS A 98 2.48 -6.55 -4.08
C CYS A 98 3.87 -6.02 -3.70
N LEU A 99 4.01 -5.44 -2.51
CA LEU A 99 5.29 -4.91 -2.05
C LEU A 99 6.32 -6.02 -1.80
N LEU A 100 5.91 -7.15 -1.26
CA LEU A 100 6.81 -8.29 -1.04
C LEU A 100 7.31 -8.86 -2.37
N VAL A 101 6.46 -8.99 -3.36
CA VAL A 101 6.84 -9.45 -4.71
C VAL A 101 7.80 -8.46 -5.35
N THR A 102 7.55 -7.17 -5.22
CA THR A 102 8.40 -6.13 -5.80
C THR A 102 9.81 -6.16 -5.20
N VAL A 103 9.92 -6.31 -3.90
CA VAL A 103 11.22 -6.43 -3.23
C VAL A 103 11.97 -7.68 -3.70
N ASN A 104 11.26 -8.79 -3.84
CA ASN A 104 11.86 -10.04 -4.33
C ASN A 104 12.33 -9.96 -5.79
N VAL A 105 11.61 -9.21 -6.64
CA VAL A 105 12.01 -8.99 -8.04
C VAL A 105 13.21 -8.05 -8.12
N GLY A 106 13.23 -6.98 -7.29
CA GLY A 106 14.35 -6.04 -7.23
C GLY A 106 15.60 -6.65 -6.58
N ASN A 107 15.43 -7.63 -5.72
CA ASN A 107 16.50 -8.30 -4.99
C ASN A 107 16.18 -9.79 -4.91
N PRO A 108 16.27 -10.50 -6.06
CA PRO A 108 15.91 -11.91 -6.04
C PRO A 108 16.80 -12.65 -5.04
N PRO A 109 16.21 -13.44 -4.13
CA PRO A 109 17.00 -14.35 -3.32
C PRO A 109 17.81 -15.23 -4.28
N SER A 110 19.07 -15.48 -3.92
CA SER A 110 19.90 -16.43 -4.68
C SER A 110 19.03 -17.62 -5.03
N ALA A 111 18.93 -17.89 -6.34
CA ALA A 111 18.03 -18.92 -6.83
C ALA A 111 18.14 -20.17 -5.96
N PRO A 112 17.02 -20.71 -5.47
CA PRO A 112 17.07 -21.99 -4.78
C PRO A 112 17.69 -23.01 -5.72
N SER A 113 18.74 -23.62 -5.28
CA SER A 113 19.29 -24.78 -5.97
C SER A 113 18.17 -25.80 -6.10
N GLN A 114 17.72 -25.97 -7.29
CA GLN A 114 16.79 -27.07 -7.59
C GLN A 114 17.52 -28.38 -7.52
#